data_a9bcebbe9f18abd3fa176e16b3bce0f1
#
_entry.id   a9bcebbe9f18abd3fa176e16b3bce0f1
#
_cell.length_a   1.000
_cell.length_b   1.000
_cell.length_c   1.000
_cell.angle_alpha   90.00
_cell.angle_beta   90.00
_cell.angle_gamma   90.00
#
_symmetry.space_group_name_H-M   'P 1'
#
loop_
_entity.id
_entity.type
_entity.pdbx_description
1 polymer ?
#
loop_
_entity_poly.entity_id
_entity_poly.type
_entity_poly.pdbx_seq_one_letter_code
_entity_poly.pdbx_strand_id
1 'polypeptide(L)'
;YAKTMGFLCDQNGIENMLITGTNDKQASHAWNIIKVDGDWYNLDTTWDDPVGKFPADYIKYNYFLVTDKEIHNKTHFVDNQFYAPPKCDATKANYQRNYGLYAEDKDKALSLIKSEIKKAADSKNGYVQIKVSSEKILNDINNELIKNKAIYTYVDEANKTAKHKCKVTTAPVLDKNVLTIHITLNY
;
A
#
# COMPACT_ATOMS: atom_id res chain seq x y z
N TYR A 1 4.57 16.32 -7.69
CA TYR A 1 4.14 14.94 -7.92
C TYR A 1 2.85 14.89 -8.75
N ALA A 2 1.68 15.31 -8.23
CA ALA A 2 0.39 15.14 -8.93
C ALA A 2 0.34 15.77 -10.33
N LYS A 3 0.84 17.00 -10.50
CA LYS A 3 0.91 17.65 -11.83
C LYS A 3 1.84 16.90 -12.80
N THR A 4 2.98 16.40 -12.31
CA THR A 4 3.92 15.62 -13.12
C THR A 4 3.28 14.29 -13.52
N MET A 5 2.56 13.64 -12.60
CA MET A 5 1.84 12.41 -12.91
C MET A 5 0.76 12.63 -13.96
N GLY A 6 -0.04 13.70 -13.84
CA GLY A 6 -1.02 14.06 -14.86
C GLY A 6 -0.37 14.27 -16.24
N PHE A 7 0.73 15.01 -16.30
CA PHE A 7 1.48 15.20 -17.55
C PHE A 7 1.98 13.88 -18.15
N LEU A 8 2.50 12.96 -17.31
CA LEU A 8 2.94 11.64 -17.78
C LEU A 8 1.78 10.80 -18.30
N CYS A 9 0.62 10.85 -17.64
CA CYS A 9 -0.60 10.21 -18.11
C CYS A 9 -1.01 10.74 -19.50
N ASP A 10 -1.05 12.06 -19.67
CA ASP A 10 -1.39 12.72 -20.94
C ASP A 10 -0.45 12.29 -22.07
N GLN A 11 0.87 12.23 -21.81
CA GLN A 11 1.88 11.80 -22.80
C GLN A 11 1.71 10.33 -23.21
N ASN A 12 1.06 9.50 -22.38
CA ASN A 12 0.80 8.09 -22.66
C ASN A 12 -0.67 7.82 -23.05
N GLY A 13 -1.47 8.85 -23.29
CA GLY A 13 -2.87 8.70 -23.68
C GLY A 13 -3.77 8.12 -22.56
N ILE A 14 -3.37 8.29 -21.30
CA ILE A 14 -4.15 7.84 -20.14
C ILE A 14 -5.04 8.99 -19.68
N GLU A 15 -6.35 8.80 -19.73
CA GLU A 15 -7.31 9.78 -19.20
C GLU A 15 -7.06 10.00 -17.71
N ASN A 16 -6.90 11.27 -17.31
CA ASN A 16 -6.65 11.61 -15.91
C ASN A 16 -7.26 12.95 -15.53
N MET A 17 -7.43 13.19 -14.24
CA MET A 17 -7.85 14.47 -13.68
C MET A 17 -7.04 14.77 -12.42
N LEU A 18 -6.61 16.02 -12.28
CA LEU A 18 -6.01 16.51 -11.04
C LEU A 18 -7.12 16.84 -10.05
N ILE A 19 -7.05 16.26 -8.88
CA ILE A 19 -7.94 16.54 -7.75
C ILE A 19 -7.20 17.39 -6.72
N THR A 20 -7.87 18.39 -6.19
CA THR A 20 -7.36 19.22 -5.11
C THR A 20 -8.22 19.05 -3.85
N GLY A 21 -7.60 19.23 -2.70
CA GLY A 21 -8.25 19.08 -1.43
C GLY A 21 -7.33 19.33 -0.26
N THR A 22 -7.65 18.74 0.88
CA THR A 22 -6.82 18.79 2.08
C THR A 22 -6.52 17.39 2.60
N ASN A 23 -5.43 17.27 3.35
CA ASN A 23 -5.10 16.05 4.07
C ASN A 23 -5.72 16.04 5.50
N ASP A 24 -5.45 15.00 6.28
CA ASP A 24 -5.88 14.82 7.67
C ASP A 24 -5.39 15.93 8.64
N LYS A 25 -4.37 16.70 8.25
CA LYS A 25 -3.84 17.86 8.98
C LYS A 25 -4.37 19.18 8.43
N GLN A 26 -5.40 19.16 7.59
CA GLN A 26 -5.98 20.34 6.92
C GLN A 26 -4.97 21.10 6.04
N ALA A 27 -3.85 20.48 5.67
CA ALA A 27 -2.91 21.05 4.70
C ALA A 27 -3.40 20.80 3.28
N SER A 28 -3.21 21.80 2.39
CA SER A 28 -3.55 21.67 0.98
C SER A 28 -2.83 20.48 0.37
N HIS A 29 -3.56 19.68 -0.39
CA HIS A 29 -3.07 18.47 -1.03
C HIS A 29 -3.66 18.30 -2.43
N ALA A 30 -2.94 17.59 -3.29
CA ALA A 30 -3.42 17.26 -4.62
C ALA A 30 -2.97 15.85 -5.03
N TRP A 31 -3.88 15.13 -5.68
CA TRP A 31 -3.64 13.79 -6.23
C TRP A 31 -4.30 13.66 -7.60
N ASN A 32 -4.25 12.51 -8.20
CA ASN A 32 -4.87 12.25 -9.49
C ASN A 32 -5.98 11.20 -9.37
N ILE A 33 -6.97 11.27 -10.24
CA ILE A 33 -7.72 10.11 -10.66
C ILE A 33 -7.32 9.77 -12.09
N ILE A 34 -7.22 8.49 -12.39
CA ILE A 34 -6.81 8.00 -13.71
C ILE A 34 -7.75 6.89 -14.16
N LYS A 35 -7.91 6.75 -15.48
CA LYS A 35 -8.74 5.72 -16.07
C LYS A 35 -7.90 4.58 -16.61
N VAL A 36 -8.16 3.38 -16.11
CA VAL A 36 -7.47 2.15 -16.52
C VAL A 36 -8.51 1.12 -16.91
N ASP A 37 -8.41 0.57 -18.12
CA ASP A 37 -9.34 -0.43 -18.67
C ASP A 37 -10.82 -0.03 -18.58
N GLY A 38 -11.11 1.27 -18.72
CA GLY A 38 -12.48 1.83 -18.69
C GLY A 38 -12.96 2.27 -17.30
N ASP A 39 -12.28 1.90 -16.23
CA ASP A 39 -12.63 2.22 -14.84
C ASP A 39 -11.74 3.34 -14.27
N TRP A 40 -12.30 4.16 -13.36
CA TRP A 40 -11.58 5.22 -12.69
C TRP A 40 -11.01 4.79 -11.33
N TYR A 41 -9.81 5.27 -11.01
CA TYR A 41 -9.07 4.95 -9.78
C TYR A 41 -8.40 6.20 -9.22
N ASN A 42 -8.30 6.30 -7.90
CA ASN A 42 -7.47 7.30 -7.25
C ASN A 42 -5.99 6.88 -7.26
N LEU A 43 -5.11 7.87 -7.41
CA LEU A 43 -3.66 7.70 -7.44
C LEU A 43 -2.98 8.86 -6.72
N ASP A 44 -2.32 8.61 -5.60
CA ASP A 44 -1.50 9.61 -4.92
C ASP A 44 -0.03 9.19 -4.84
N THR A 45 0.73 9.62 -5.82
CA THR A 45 2.17 9.34 -5.90
C THR A 45 2.99 10.09 -4.85
N THR A 46 2.46 11.16 -4.25
CA THR A 46 3.14 11.88 -3.17
C THR A 46 3.17 11.03 -1.91
N TRP A 47 2.04 10.41 -1.57
CA TRP A 47 1.92 9.60 -0.35
C TRP A 47 2.46 8.17 -0.54
N ASP A 48 2.65 7.73 -1.76
CA ASP A 48 3.30 6.45 -2.08
C ASP A 48 4.83 6.56 -2.16
N ASP A 49 5.39 7.81 -2.16
CA ASP A 49 6.84 8.06 -2.04
C ASP A 49 7.19 8.42 -0.57
N PRO A 50 7.62 7.45 0.24
CA PRO A 50 7.82 7.68 1.67
C PRO A 50 9.06 8.54 1.96
N VAL A 51 8.86 9.56 2.79
CA VAL A 51 9.97 10.37 3.32
C VAL A 51 10.54 9.69 4.57
N GLY A 52 11.86 9.48 4.61
CA GLY A 52 12.53 8.91 5.78
C GLY A 52 13.68 7.95 5.45
N LYS A 53 14.05 7.11 6.43
CA LYS A 53 15.10 6.10 6.27
C LYS A 53 14.52 4.81 5.68
N PHE A 54 14.19 4.85 4.39
CA PHE A 54 13.77 3.69 3.61
C PHE A 54 14.85 3.30 2.60
N PRO A 55 14.89 2.05 2.11
CA PRO A 55 15.71 1.70 0.95
C PRO A 55 15.38 2.63 -0.23
N ALA A 56 16.37 2.94 -1.07
CA ALA A 56 16.23 3.91 -2.15
C ALA A 56 15.18 3.54 -3.21
N ASP A 57 14.88 2.25 -3.33
CA ASP A 57 13.90 1.65 -4.25
C ASP A 57 12.56 1.31 -3.57
N TYR A 58 12.38 1.72 -2.29
CA TYR A 58 11.15 1.43 -1.56
C TYR A 58 10.02 2.35 -1.99
N ILE A 59 9.00 1.77 -2.59
CA ILE A 59 7.75 2.42 -2.98
C ILE A 59 6.60 1.80 -2.20
N LYS A 60 5.74 2.64 -1.65
CA LYS A 60 4.44 2.20 -1.13
C LYS A 60 3.44 2.16 -2.29
N TYR A 61 2.51 1.23 -2.21
CA TYR A 61 1.38 1.14 -3.13
C TYR A 61 0.05 1.34 -2.40
N ASN A 62 0.09 2.11 -1.30
CA ASN A 62 -1.06 2.32 -0.44
C ASN A 62 -2.18 3.09 -1.13
N TYR A 63 -1.78 4.04 -1.97
CA TYR A 63 -2.68 4.96 -2.70
C TYR A 63 -2.58 4.78 -4.22
N PHE A 64 -2.09 3.62 -4.67
CA PHE A 64 -1.96 3.29 -6.08
C PHE A 64 -3.18 2.53 -6.58
N LEU A 65 -3.98 3.17 -7.44
CA LEU A 65 -5.20 2.64 -8.06
C LEU A 65 -6.22 2.14 -7.03
N VAL A 66 -6.55 3.03 -6.08
CA VAL A 66 -7.47 2.74 -4.98
C VAL A 66 -8.86 3.36 -5.22
N THR A 67 -9.85 2.88 -4.48
CA THR A 67 -11.22 3.39 -4.54
C THR A 67 -11.40 4.68 -3.75
N ASP A 68 -12.52 5.42 -4.02
CA ASP A 68 -12.93 6.56 -3.21
C ASP A 68 -13.06 6.19 -1.73
N LYS A 69 -13.63 5.03 -1.43
CA LYS A 69 -13.76 4.53 -0.06
C LYS A 69 -12.42 4.36 0.64
N GLU A 70 -11.38 3.96 -0.10
CA GLU A 70 -10.05 3.75 0.47
C GLU A 70 -9.29 5.07 0.65
N ILE A 71 -9.31 5.97 -0.35
CA ILE A 71 -8.54 7.21 -0.28
C ILE A 71 -9.19 8.24 0.64
N HIS A 72 -10.52 8.38 0.63
CA HIS A 72 -11.24 9.34 1.47
C HIS A 72 -11.46 8.87 2.92
N ASN A 73 -10.91 7.72 3.29
CA ASN A 73 -10.99 7.19 4.65
C ASN A 73 -10.03 7.95 5.58
N LYS A 74 -10.43 9.15 6.03
CA LYS A 74 -9.74 10.01 7.01
C LYS A 74 -8.50 10.77 6.52
N THR A 75 -8.06 10.61 5.28
CA THR A 75 -6.78 11.15 4.83
C THR A 75 -6.86 12.16 3.69
N HIS A 76 -7.87 12.06 2.84
CA HIS A 76 -8.05 12.93 1.68
C HIS A 76 -9.45 13.50 1.64
N PHE A 77 -9.56 14.82 1.68
CA PHE A 77 -10.83 15.55 1.68
C PHE A 77 -10.87 16.42 0.44
N VAL A 78 -11.76 16.11 -0.48
CA VAL A 78 -11.89 16.84 -1.75
C VAL A 78 -12.44 18.25 -1.51
N ASP A 79 -11.81 19.27 -2.12
CA ASP A 79 -12.38 20.61 -2.16
C ASP A 79 -13.64 20.64 -3.05
N ASN A 80 -14.45 21.70 -2.89
CA ASN A 80 -15.54 21.95 -3.82
C ASN A 80 -14.99 22.12 -5.25
N GLN A 81 -15.22 21.12 -6.08
CA GLN A 81 -14.83 21.13 -7.48
C GLN A 81 -15.92 21.82 -8.31
N PHE A 82 -15.53 22.51 -9.39
CA PHE A 82 -16.49 23.07 -10.35
C PHE A 82 -17.31 21.97 -11.06
N TYR A 83 -16.85 20.73 -11.01
CA TYR A 83 -17.49 19.55 -11.55
C TYR A 83 -17.26 18.36 -10.61
N ALA A 84 -18.21 17.45 -10.54
CA ALA A 84 -18.04 16.23 -9.78
C ALA A 84 -17.03 15.30 -10.48
N PRO A 85 -15.97 14.86 -9.80
CA PRO A 85 -15.05 13.89 -10.39
C PRO A 85 -15.76 12.55 -10.65
N PRO A 86 -15.31 11.77 -11.64
CA PRO A 86 -15.79 10.40 -11.83
C PRO A 86 -15.63 9.57 -10.56
N LYS A 87 -16.57 8.65 -10.35
CA LYS A 87 -16.55 7.75 -9.20
C LYS A 87 -15.49 6.66 -9.37
N CYS A 88 -14.69 6.44 -8.34
CA CYS A 88 -13.63 5.43 -8.31
C CYS A 88 -14.05 4.25 -7.40
N ASP A 89 -14.82 3.32 -7.93
CA ASP A 89 -15.30 2.15 -7.16
C ASP A 89 -14.61 0.83 -7.56
N ALA A 90 -13.89 0.83 -8.68
CA ALA A 90 -13.26 -0.37 -9.20
C ALA A 90 -12.03 -0.79 -8.37
N THR A 91 -11.81 -2.09 -8.27
CA THR A 91 -10.69 -2.68 -7.50
C THR A 91 -9.78 -3.56 -8.34
N LYS A 92 -10.15 -3.83 -9.60
CA LYS A 92 -9.46 -4.80 -10.47
C LYS A 92 -8.00 -4.42 -10.73
N ALA A 93 -7.70 -3.14 -10.94
CA ALA A 93 -6.34 -2.67 -11.19
C ALA A 93 -5.54 -2.34 -9.92
N ASN A 94 -6.14 -2.45 -8.72
CA ASN A 94 -5.42 -2.19 -7.47
C ASN A 94 -4.18 -3.10 -7.36
N TYR A 95 -3.04 -2.51 -7.02
CA TYR A 95 -1.75 -3.19 -6.99
C TYR A 95 -1.77 -4.45 -6.12
N GLN A 96 -2.17 -4.32 -4.85
CA GLN A 96 -2.13 -5.45 -3.92
C GLN A 96 -3.06 -6.59 -4.33
N ARG A 97 -4.21 -6.29 -4.92
CA ARG A 97 -5.13 -7.31 -5.45
C ARG A 97 -4.55 -8.00 -6.68
N ASN A 98 -3.99 -7.22 -7.60
CA ASN A 98 -3.44 -7.70 -8.86
C ASN A 98 -2.24 -8.63 -8.67
N TYR A 99 -1.39 -8.32 -7.67
CA TYR A 99 -0.20 -9.12 -7.34
C TYR A 99 -0.45 -10.16 -6.24
N GLY A 100 -1.69 -10.39 -5.84
CA GLY A 100 -2.03 -11.40 -4.83
C GLY A 100 -1.56 -11.05 -3.42
N LEU A 101 -1.34 -9.77 -3.14
CA LEU A 101 -0.89 -9.23 -1.85
C LEU A 101 -2.07 -8.71 -0.99
N TYR A 102 -3.27 -9.20 -1.25
CA TYR A 102 -4.51 -8.83 -0.57
C TYR A 102 -5.13 -10.02 0.15
N ALA A 103 -5.54 -9.83 1.39
CA ALA A 103 -6.18 -10.87 2.19
C ALA A 103 -7.54 -10.43 2.76
N GLU A 104 -8.52 -11.29 2.63
CA GLU A 104 -9.89 -11.08 3.10
C GLU A 104 -10.14 -11.66 4.51
N ASP A 105 -9.21 -12.47 5.00
CA ASP A 105 -9.24 -13.06 6.33
C ASP A 105 -7.84 -13.14 6.98
N LYS A 106 -7.81 -13.46 8.28
CA LYS A 106 -6.57 -13.53 9.07
C LYS A 106 -5.62 -14.62 8.56
N ASP A 107 -6.12 -15.81 8.26
CA ASP A 107 -5.28 -16.97 7.92
C ASP A 107 -4.61 -16.74 6.56
N LYS A 108 -5.36 -16.20 5.61
CA LYS A 108 -4.81 -15.77 4.33
C LYS A 108 -3.74 -14.69 4.50
N ALA A 109 -3.97 -13.71 5.37
CA ALA A 109 -2.98 -12.65 5.63
C ALA A 109 -1.69 -13.22 6.23
N LEU A 110 -1.78 -14.09 7.23
CA LEU A 110 -0.61 -14.72 7.84
C LEU A 110 0.14 -15.62 6.85
N SER A 111 -0.57 -16.36 6.02
CA SER A 111 0.01 -17.19 4.95
C SER A 111 0.76 -16.32 3.93
N LEU A 112 0.17 -15.20 3.50
CA LEU A 112 0.83 -14.24 2.61
C LEU A 112 2.09 -13.65 3.24
N ILE A 113 2.03 -13.23 4.50
CA ILE A 113 3.20 -12.69 5.21
C ILE A 113 4.35 -13.70 5.20
N LYS A 114 4.12 -14.95 5.56
CA LYS A 114 5.13 -16.00 5.54
C LYS A 114 5.74 -16.20 4.14
N SER A 115 4.88 -16.29 3.15
CA SER A 115 5.27 -16.48 1.74
C SER A 115 6.11 -15.30 1.23
N GLU A 116 5.67 -14.06 1.50
CA GLU A 116 6.34 -12.86 1.04
C GLU A 116 7.67 -12.61 1.77
N ILE A 117 7.78 -12.93 3.06
CA ILE A 117 9.06 -12.91 3.79
C ILE A 117 10.07 -13.86 3.10
N LYS A 118 9.64 -15.08 2.76
CA LYS A 118 10.51 -16.03 2.07
C LYS A 118 10.92 -15.52 0.68
N LYS A 119 9.99 -15.02 -0.13
CA LYS A 119 10.28 -14.47 -1.46
C LYS A 119 11.24 -13.28 -1.38
N ALA A 120 11.00 -12.39 -0.41
CA ALA A 120 11.87 -11.24 -0.15
C ALA A 120 13.29 -11.69 0.21
N ALA A 121 13.42 -12.72 1.07
CA ALA A 121 14.72 -13.30 1.42
C ALA A 121 15.40 -14.00 0.23
N ASP A 122 14.65 -14.65 -0.65
CA ASP A 122 15.20 -15.26 -1.87
C ASP A 122 15.74 -14.22 -2.87
N SER A 123 15.08 -13.06 -2.96
CA SER A 123 15.46 -11.96 -3.88
C SER A 123 16.30 -10.86 -3.23
N LYS A 124 16.59 -10.96 -1.93
CA LYS A 124 17.24 -9.90 -1.13
C LYS A 124 16.47 -8.58 -1.12
N ASN A 125 15.14 -8.68 -1.15
CA ASN A 125 14.28 -7.50 -1.04
C ASN A 125 14.16 -7.06 0.43
N GLY A 126 14.38 -5.77 0.71
CA GLY A 126 14.40 -5.21 2.06
C GLY A 126 13.02 -5.01 2.70
N TYR A 127 11.91 -5.37 2.03
CA TYR A 127 10.58 -5.12 2.57
C TYR A 127 9.50 -6.07 2.04
N VAL A 128 8.46 -6.21 2.84
CA VAL A 128 7.21 -6.91 2.50
C VAL A 128 6.04 -5.97 2.74
N GLN A 129 5.09 -5.96 1.83
CA GLN A 129 3.92 -5.11 1.87
C GLN A 129 2.67 -5.90 1.51
N ILE A 130 1.68 -5.96 2.40
CA ILE A 130 0.39 -6.60 2.12
C ILE A 130 -0.77 -5.72 2.61
N LYS A 131 -1.93 -5.90 1.98
CA LYS A 131 -3.17 -5.21 2.30
C LYS A 131 -4.20 -6.19 2.82
N VAL A 132 -5.04 -5.76 3.75
CA VAL A 132 -6.16 -6.55 4.30
C VAL A 132 -7.49 -5.85 4.09
N SER A 133 -8.59 -6.62 4.17
CA SER A 133 -9.94 -6.11 3.86
C SER A 133 -10.57 -5.30 4.98
N SER A 134 -10.06 -5.37 6.22
CA SER A 134 -10.69 -4.72 7.36
C SER A 134 -9.72 -4.38 8.50
N GLU A 135 -10.10 -3.38 9.30
CA GLU A 135 -9.37 -3.02 10.52
C GLU A 135 -9.36 -4.15 11.55
N LYS A 136 -10.41 -4.97 11.60
CA LYS A 136 -10.45 -6.16 12.47
C LYS A 136 -9.30 -7.11 12.13
N ILE A 137 -9.14 -7.47 10.86
CA ILE A 137 -8.05 -8.36 10.43
C ILE A 137 -6.70 -7.71 10.73
N LEU A 138 -6.54 -6.41 10.47
CA LEU A 138 -5.31 -5.69 10.77
C LEU A 138 -4.95 -5.78 12.27
N ASN A 139 -5.93 -5.63 13.16
CA ASN A 139 -5.73 -5.76 14.60
C ASN A 139 -5.39 -7.20 15.01
N ASP A 140 -6.01 -8.20 14.38
CA ASP A 140 -5.70 -9.62 14.62
C ASP A 140 -4.25 -9.93 14.20
N ILE A 141 -3.81 -9.41 13.06
CA ILE A 141 -2.41 -9.51 12.60
C ILE A 141 -1.44 -8.78 13.54
N ASN A 142 -1.80 -7.59 14.02
CA ASN A 142 -0.99 -6.87 15.01
C ASN A 142 -0.76 -7.71 16.28
N ASN A 143 -1.83 -8.35 16.79
CA ASN A 143 -1.72 -9.22 17.95
C ASN A 143 -0.76 -10.39 17.66
N GLU A 144 -0.89 -11.04 16.52
CA GLU A 144 -0.06 -12.17 16.12
C GLU A 144 1.40 -11.80 15.92
N LEU A 145 1.66 -10.83 15.05
CA LEU A 145 3.04 -10.49 14.67
C LEU A 145 3.81 -9.77 15.76
N ILE A 146 3.16 -8.84 16.49
CA ILE A 146 3.85 -7.95 17.42
C ILE A 146 3.70 -8.43 18.85
N LYS A 147 2.46 -8.61 19.35
CA LYS A 147 2.25 -8.99 20.76
C LYS A 147 2.70 -10.43 21.02
N ASN A 148 2.34 -11.38 20.14
CA ASN A 148 2.77 -12.77 20.22
C ASN A 148 4.17 -13.00 19.65
N LYS A 149 4.79 -11.97 19.06
CA LYS A 149 6.13 -12.02 18.47
C LYS A 149 6.30 -13.05 17.35
N ALA A 150 5.22 -13.47 16.69
CA ALA A 150 5.27 -14.50 15.65
C ALA A 150 6.12 -14.07 14.43
N ILE A 151 6.35 -12.76 14.24
CA ILE A 151 7.20 -12.25 13.15
C ILE A 151 8.60 -12.87 13.18
N TYR A 152 9.18 -13.07 14.35
CA TYR A 152 10.52 -13.66 14.47
C TYR A 152 10.52 -15.13 14.05
N THR A 153 9.49 -15.89 14.47
CA THR A 153 9.32 -17.29 14.05
C THR A 153 9.17 -17.39 12.53
N TYR A 154 8.43 -16.47 11.89
CA TYR A 154 8.23 -16.48 10.43
C TYR A 154 9.53 -16.19 9.68
N VAL A 155 10.34 -15.28 10.20
CA VAL A 155 11.68 -14.99 9.64
C VAL A 155 12.61 -16.18 9.83
N ASP A 156 12.61 -16.81 11.00
CA ASP A 156 13.43 -18.00 11.27
C ASP A 156 13.03 -19.18 10.38
N GLU A 157 11.72 -19.40 10.17
CA GLU A 157 11.22 -20.41 9.23
C GLU A 157 11.67 -20.11 7.78
N ALA A 158 11.51 -18.89 7.32
CA ALA A 158 11.97 -18.47 5.99
C ALA A 158 13.49 -18.70 5.83
N ASN A 159 14.27 -18.35 6.86
CA ASN A 159 15.72 -18.48 6.87
C ASN A 159 16.21 -19.94 6.77
N LYS A 160 15.40 -20.95 7.07
CA LYS A 160 15.81 -22.35 6.89
C LYS A 160 16.06 -22.71 5.43
N THR A 161 15.31 -22.12 4.51
CA THR A 161 15.32 -22.47 3.09
C THR A 161 15.58 -21.32 2.13
N ALA A 162 15.63 -20.06 2.62
CA ALA A 162 15.87 -18.90 1.78
C ALA A 162 17.31 -18.80 1.32
N LYS A 163 17.52 -18.20 0.14
CA LYS A 163 18.85 -17.97 -0.46
C LYS A 163 19.68 -16.98 0.38
N HIS A 164 19.04 -15.98 0.95
CA HIS A 164 19.69 -14.97 1.80
C HIS A 164 19.05 -14.98 3.19
N LYS A 165 19.88 -14.91 4.22
CA LYS A 165 19.40 -14.79 5.59
C LYS A 165 19.02 -13.36 5.87
N CYS A 166 17.86 -13.16 6.48
CA CYS A 166 17.36 -11.84 6.87
C CYS A 166 16.99 -11.80 8.36
N LYS A 167 16.79 -10.60 8.86
CA LYS A 167 16.29 -10.35 10.23
C LYS A 167 15.34 -9.17 10.24
N VAL A 168 14.45 -9.16 11.21
CA VAL A 168 13.60 -8.01 11.54
C VAL A 168 14.19 -7.28 12.73
N THR A 169 14.54 -6.01 12.56
CA THR A 169 15.12 -5.15 13.60
C THR A 169 14.15 -4.10 14.12
N THR A 170 13.07 -3.85 13.38
CA THR A 170 12.01 -2.92 13.73
C THR A 170 10.65 -3.64 13.68
N ALA A 171 9.74 -3.25 14.56
CA ALA A 171 8.39 -3.80 14.53
C ALA A 171 7.73 -3.54 13.18
N PRO A 172 6.89 -4.49 12.68
CA PRO A 172 6.02 -4.22 11.53
C PRO A 172 5.19 -2.97 11.73
N VAL A 173 5.05 -2.17 10.67
CA VAL A 173 4.19 -0.97 10.66
C VAL A 173 2.84 -1.33 10.08
N LEU A 174 1.77 -1.07 10.85
CA LEU A 174 0.41 -1.30 10.44
C LEU A 174 -0.27 0.05 10.20
N ASP A 175 -0.60 0.32 8.95
CA ASP A 175 -1.30 1.54 8.56
C ASP A 175 -2.82 1.28 8.53
N LYS A 176 -3.52 1.85 9.51
CA LYS A 176 -4.97 1.69 9.67
C LYS A 176 -5.79 2.46 8.63
N ASN A 177 -5.23 3.51 8.07
CA ASN A 177 -5.96 4.35 7.12
C ASN A 177 -6.15 3.62 5.78
N VAL A 178 -5.15 2.85 5.38
CA VAL A 178 -5.13 2.12 4.11
C VAL A 178 -5.12 0.60 4.28
N LEU A 179 -5.23 0.11 5.52
CA LEU A 179 -5.30 -1.30 5.89
C LEU A 179 -4.11 -2.11 5.38
N THR A 180 -2.89 -1.57 5.51
CA THR A 180 -1.66 -2.21 5.03
C THR A 180 -0.71 -2.57 6.16
N ILE A 181 0.10 -3.58 5.91
CA ILE A 181 1.14 -4.10 6.80
C ILE A 181 2.47 -3.99 6.05
N HIS A 182 3.44 -3.33 6.67
CA HIS A 182 4.79 -3.15 6.13
C HIS A 182 5.80 -3.81 7.07
N ILE A 183 6.65 -4.67 6.53
CA ILE A 183 7.69 -5.37 7.27
C ILE A 183 9.03 -5.04 6.61
N THR A 184 9.98 -4.52 7.39
CA THR A 184 11.34 -4.24 6.93
C THR A 184 12.24 -5.42 7.26
N LEU A 185 12.96 -5.90 6.27
CA LEU A 185 13.94 -6.98 6.37
C LEU A 185 15.36 -6.41 6.18
N ASN A 186 16.28 -6.88 7.01
CA ASN A 186 17.69 -6.50 6.95
C ASN A 186 18.54 -7.76 6.70
N TYR A 187 19.59 -7.61 5.89
CA TYR A 187 20.47 -8.68 5.45
C TYR A 187 21.89 -8.51 6.00
#